data_b40e9c0914e3d99969197641bcb3b7bf
#
_entry.id   b40e9c0914e3d99969197641bcb3b7bf
#
_cell.length_a   1.000
_cell.length_b   1.000
_cell.length_c   1.000
_cell.angle_alpha   90.00
_cell.angle_beta   90.00
_cell.angle_gamma   90.00
#
_symmetry.space_group_name_H-M   'P 1'
#
loop_
_entity.id
_entity.type
_entity.pdbx_description
1 polymer ?
#
loop_
_entity_poly.entity_id
_entity_poly.type
_entity_poly.pdbx_seq_one_letter_code
_entity_poly.pdbx_strand_id
1 'polypeptide(L)'
;PVKEEVKEDQEAPRTVAPKTEESSAPVVTENATSTPTAEKESPAPAETPAESTPSEKKNEAVTPAVATPSTERAAQVNEKLAKRKMISIDAGRKYFSPDQLKEIIDKAKHYGYTDLHLLVGNDGMRFMLDDMTIKVNGKTYASDDVKRALENGTDAYYKDPNGNHLTESQMTDLINYAKDKGIGLIPTVNSPGHMDAILHAMKELGIQKPNFNYFGKESARTVDLDNKEAVEFTKALIDKYAAYFAGKSDIFNIGLDEYANDATDAKGWSVLQAYKWYPEDGFPDK
;
A
#
# COMPACT_ATOMS: atom_id res chain seq x y z
N PRO A 1 -59.91 -4.93 -39.82
CA PRO A 1 -58.86 -5.86 -40.07
C PRO A 1 -57.52 -5.15 -39.83
N VAL A 2 -56.90 -5.47 -38.70
CA VAL A 2 -55.60 -4.96 -38.29
C VAL A 2 -54.61 -6.04 -38.67
N LYS A 3 -53.62 -5.70 -39.46
CA LYS A 3 -52.50 -6.59 -39.81
C LYS A 3 -51.48 -6.54 -38.66
N GLU A 4 -51.16 -7.68 -38.09
CA GLU A 4 -50.00 -7.92 -37.23
C GLU A 4 -48.73 -7.97 -38.09
N GLU A 5 -47.76 -7.11 -37.78
CA GLU A 5 -46.39 -7.21 -38.29
C GLU A 5 -45.55 -7.99 -37.30
N VAL A 6 -45.06 -9.12 -37.75
CA VAL A 6 -44.08 -9.95 -37.06
C VAL A 6 -42.70 -9.31 -37.22
N LYS A 7 -42.06 -8.92 -36.13
CA LYS A 7 -40.63 -8.52 -36.11
C LYS A 7 -39.74 -9.72 -35.93
N GLU A 8 -38.94 -9.94 -36.93
CA GLU A 8 -37.86 -10.92 -37.01
C GLU A 8 -36.72 -10.55 -36.04
N ASP A 9 -36.36 -11.49 -35.15
CA ASP A 9 -35.19 -11.39 -34.26
C ASP A 9 -33.91 -11.54 -35.09
N GLN A 10 -33.11 -10.50 -35.14
CA GLN A 10 -31.74 -10.55 -35.67
C GLN A 10 -30.75 -10.95 -34.54
N GLU A 11 -30.27 -12.16 -34.67
CA GLU A 11 -29.18 -12.73 -33.86
C GLU A 11 -27.85 -12.01 -34.11
N ALA A 12 -27.21 -11.47 -33.06
CA ALA A 12 -25.92 -10.80 -33.13
C ALA A 12 -24.79 -11.81 -33.31
N PRO A 13 -23.74 -11.49 -34.08
CA PRO A 13 -22.66 -12.45 -34.36
C PRO A 13 -21.74 -12.65 -33.16
N ARG A 14 -21.51 -13.91 -32.81
CA ARG A 14 -20.52 -14.38 -31.84
C ARG A 14 -19.11 -14.11 -32.37
N THR A 15 -18.35 -13.27 -31.66
CA THR A 15 -16.92 -13.09 -31.89
C THR A 15 -16.14 -14.30 -31.34
N VAL A 16 -15.42 -14.96 -32.24
CA VAL A 16 -14.51 -16.06 -31.91
C VAL A 16 -13.19 -15.48 -31.42
N ALA A 17 -12.70 -15.94 -30.26
CA ALA A 17 -11.41 -15.56 -29.71
C ALA A 17 -10.25 -16.15 -30.55
N PRO A 18 -9.12 -15.43 -30.73
CA PRO A 18 -7.97 -15.96 -31.45
C PRO A 18 -7.19 -16.96 -30.61
N LYS A 19 -6.79 -18.05 -31.25
CA LYS A 19 -5.89 -19.09 -30.74
C LYS A 19 -4.50 -18.50 -30.49
N THR A 20 -3.95 -18.77 -29.33
CA THR A 20 -2.54 -18.57 -29.00
C THR A 20 -1.66 -19.54 -29.80
N GLU A 21 -0.75 -19.02 -30.58
CA GLU A 21 0.36 -19.77 -31.19
C GLU A 21 1.48 -19.94 -30.16
N GLU A 22 1.89 -21.19 -30.00
CA GLU A 22 3.05 -21.65 -29.25
C GLU A 22 4.33 -21.23 -29.98
N SER A 23 5.16 -20.39 -29.36
CA SER A 23 6.50 -20.05 -29.85
C SER A 23 7.53 -20.90 -29.11
N SER A 24 8.14 -21.79 -29.88
CA SER A 24 9.23 -22.69 -29.49
C SER A 24 10.51 -21.93 -29.14
N ALA A 25 11.14 -22.31 -28.02
CA ALA A 25 12.46 -21.86 -27.59
C ALA A 25 13.58 -22.54 -28.42
N PRO A 26 14.70 -21.87 -28.65
CA PRO A 26 15.88 -22.54 -29.21
C PRO A 26 16.74 -23.16 -28.09
N VAL A 27 17.10 -24.38 -28.31
CA VAL A 27 18.10 -25.18 -27.60
C VAL A 27 19.50 -24.59 -27.87
N VAL A 28 20.27 -24.30 -26.82
CA VAL A 28 21.71 -24.03 -26.90
C VAL A 28 22.46 -25.16 -26.24
N THR A 29 23.26 -25.83 -27.05
CA THR A 29 24.18 -26.92 -26.75
C THR A 29 25.33 -26.49 -25.83
N GLU A 30 25.65 -27.40 -24.90
CA GLU A 30 26.88 -27.39 -24.08
C GLU A 30 28.15 -27.47 -24.94
N ASN A 31 29.17 -26.79 -24.46
CA ASN A 31 30.53 -27.29 -24.64
C ASN A 31 31.41 -26.97 -23.42
N ALA A 32 31.95 -28.04 -22.87
CA ALA A 32 32.87 -28.10 -21.77
C ALA A 32 34.30 -27.74 -22.19
N THR A 33 35.12 -27.36 -21.22
CA THR A 33 36.55 -27.67 -21.00
C THR A 33 37.27 -26.44 -20.43
N SER A 34 37.87 -26.42 -19.32
CA SER A 34 38.91 -27.11 -18.59
C SER A 34 39.47 -26.20 -17.47
N THR A 35 39.69 -26.79 -16.33
CA THR A 35 40.50 -26.27 -15.22
C THR A 35 42.00 -26.26 -15.60
N PRO A 36 42.89 -25.44 -14.96
CA PRO A 36 43.63 -26.00 -13.86
C PRO A 36 43.95 -25.07 -12.66
N THR A 37 43.96 -25.69 -11.52
CA THR A 37 44.68 -25.60 -10.26
C THR A 37 45.91 -24.70 -10.16
N ALA A 38 45.99 -23.91 -9.06
CA ALA A 38 47.24 -23.75 -8.30
C ALA A 38 46.94 -23.26 -6.87
N GLU A 39 47.43 -24.07 -5.92
CA GLU A 39 47.60 -23.81 -4.50
C GLU A 39 48.57 -22.65 -4.19
N LYS A 40 48.34 -21.97 -3.06
CA LYS A 40 49.35 -21.80 -2.00
C LYS A 40 48.83 -21.04 -0.78
N GLU A 41 48.77 -21.79 0.31
CA GLU A 41 49.41 -21.59 1.62
C GLU A 41 49.09 -20.33 2.43
N SER A 42 48.47 -20.68 3.56
CA SER A 42 48.45 -19.99 4.88
C SER A 42 49.84 -19.87 5.50
N PRO A 43 50.14 -18.92 6.39
CA PRO A 43 50.26 -19.32 7.81
C PRO A 43 49.65 -18.33 8.83
N ALA A 44 49.03 -18.88 9.87
CA ALA A 44 49.04 -18.33 11.23
C ALA A 44 50.37 -18.70 11.92
N PRO A 45 50.77 -18.22 13.13
CA PRO A 45 49.94 -18.04 14.32
C PRO A 45 50.35 -16.91 15.31
N ALA A 46 49.54 -16.78 16.38
CA ALA A 46 49.82 -16.45 17.78
C ALA A 46 50.31 -15.04 18.16
N GLU A 47 49.69 -14.40 19.13
CA GLU A 47 49.87 -14.54 20.58
C GLU A 47 48.85 -13.69 21.38
N THR A 48 48.26 -14.29 22.42
CA THR A 48 47.65 -13.69 23.61
C THR A 48 48.77 -13.59 24.69
N PRO A 49 48.63 -12.89 25.83
CA PRO A 49 47.53 -12.25 26.52
C PRO A 49 47.88 -10.92 27.22
N ALA A 50 46.83 -10.17 27.64
CA ALA A 50 46.99 -9.34 28.84
C ALA A 50 45.62 -9.20 29.54
N GLU A 51 45.61 -9.77 30.69
CA GLU A 51 44.66 -9.70 31.79
C GLU A 51 44.47 -8.26 32.29
N SER A 52 43.23 -7.77 32.39
CA SER A 52 42.92 -6.63 33.23
C SER A 52 41.54 -6.79 33.87
N THR A 53 41.60 -6.78 35.18
CA THR A 53 40.63 -6.85 36.27
C THR A 53 39.28 -6.15 36.07
N PRO A 54 38.19 -6.65 36.71
CA PRO A 54 36.83 -6.16 36.56
C PRO A 54 36.60 -4.87 37.37
N SER A 55 36.12 -3.85 36.66
CA SER A 55 35.57 -2.66 37.30
C SER A 55 34.09 -2.91 37.61
N GLU A 56 33.75 -2.86 38.88
CA GLU A 56 32.39 -2.89 39.40
C GLU A 56 31.56 -1.75 38.75
N LYS A 57 30.60 -2.09 37.88
CA LYS A 57 29.52 -1.17 37.51
C LYS A 57 28.37 -1.33 38.48
N LYS A 58 28.14 -0.26 39.26
CA LYS A 58 26.97 -0.05 40.08
C LYS A 58 25.69 -0.43 39.30
N ASN A 59 24.88 -1.28 39.91
CA ASN A 59 23.48 -1.49 39.54
C ASN A 59 22.72 -0.16 39.74
N GLU A 60 22.51 0.57 38.67
CA GLU A 60 21.46 1.58 38.64
C GLU A 60 20.11 0.86 38.51
N ALA A 61 19.26 1.08 39.50
CA ALA A 61 17.89 0.58 39.51
C ALA A 61 17.18 1.06 38.25
N VAL A 62 16.78 0.11 37.39
CA VAL A 62 15.92 0.39 36.23
C VAL A 62 14.57 0.82 36.78
N THR A 63 14.34 2.12 36.79
CA THR A 63 13.00 2.70 36.99
C THR A 63 12.10 2.14 35.88
N PRO A 64 10.89 1.62 36.21
CA PRO A 64 10.00 1.14 35.16
C PRO A 64 9.74 2.28 34.17
N ALA A 65 9.98 2.02 32.89
CA ALA A 65 9.71 2.98 31.82
C ALA A 65 8.22 3.35 31.89
N VAL A 66 7.94 4.61 32.17
CA VAL A 66 6.58 5.16 32.09
C VAL A 66 6.11 4.91 30.64
N ALA A 67 5.02 4.16 30.48
CA ALA A 67 4.46 3.88 29.17
C ALA A 67 4.26 5.20 28.42
N THR A 68 4.86 5.30 27.24
CA THR A 68 4.76 6.51 26.43
C THR A 68 3.31 6.71 25.98
N PRO A 69 2.82 7.96 25.78
CA PRO A 69 1.45 8.24 25.36
C PRO A 69 1.02 7.49 24.09
N SER A 70 1.99 7.08 23.24
CA SER A 70 1.77 6.25 22.06
C SER A 70 1.32 4.82 22.39
N THR A 71 1.86 4.22 23.45
CA THR A 71 1.54 2.84 23.87
C THR A 71 0.12 2.75 24.45
N GLU A 72 -0.27 3.74 25.25
CA GLU A 72 -1.63 3.81 25.80
C GLU A 72 -2.68 4.01 24.71
N ARG A 73 -2.39 4.87 23.72
CA ARG A 73 -3.26 5.09 22.56
C ARG A 73 -3.42 3.83 21.71
N ALA A 74 -2.34 3.08 21.49
CA ALA A 74 -2.38 1.81 20.77
C ALA A 74 -3.24 0.78 21.52
N ALA A 75 -3.11 0.68 22.83
CA ALA A 75 -3.93 -0.22 23.66
C ALA A 75 -5.42 0.13 23.58
N GLN A 76 -5.78 1.42 23.63
CA GLN A 76 -7.16 1.89 23.49
C GLN A 76 -7.75 1.58 22.10
N VAL A 77 -6.97 1.74 21.03
CA VAL A 77 -7.39 1.39 19.66
C VAL A 77 -7.63 -0.12 19.56
N ASN A 78 -6.72 -0.94 20.08
CA ASN A 78 -6.87 -2.40 20.07
C ASN A 78 -8.11 -2.87 20.83
N GLU A 79 -8.42 -2.28 21.98
CA GLU A 79 -9.63 -2.59 22.74
C GLU A 79 -10.91 -2.24 21.96
N LYS A 80 -10.92 -1.09 21.29
CA LYS A 80 -12.04 -0.68 20.43
C LYS A 80 -12.23 -1.64 19.26
N LEU A 81 -11.13 -2.07 18.60
CA LEU A 81 -11.18 -3.00 17.47
C LEU A 81 -11.72 -4.37 17.89
N ALA A 82 -11.31 -4.89 19.04
CA ALA A 82 -11.72 -6.21 19.52
C ALA A 82 -13.25 -6.36 19.73
N LYS A 83 -13.96 -5.25 19.90
CA LYS A 83 -15.41 -5.21 20.09
C LYS A 83 -16.21 -5.03 18.80
N ARG A 84 -15.54 -4.86 17.65
CA ARG A 84 -16.17 -4.54 16.35
C ARG A 84 -16.33 -5.77 15.48
N LYS A 85 -17.43 -5.80 14.74
CA LYS A 85 -17.67 -6.75 13.64
C LYS A 85 -17.61 -5.97 12.35
N MET A 86 -16.50 -6.08 11.64
CA MET A 86 -16.21 -5.27 10.46
C MET A 86 -16.41 -6.07 9.17
N ILE A 87 -16.94 -5.41 8.14
CA ILE A 87 -16.82 -5.85 6.76
C ILE A 87 -15.81 -4.95 6.06
N SER A 88 -14.84 -5.54 5.35
CA SER A 88 -13.82 -4.81 4.60
C SER A 88 -14.17 -4.77 3.12
N ILE A 89 -14.08 -3.58 2.52
CA ILE A 89 -14.26 -3.35 1.09
C ILE A 89 -13.03 -2.64 0.53
N ASP A 90 -12.39 -3.28 -0.45
CA ASP A 90 -11.32 -2.66 -1.21
C ASP A 90 -11.91 -1.75 -2.30
N ALA A 91 -12.08 -0.48 -1.94
CA ALA A 91 -12.51 0.57 -2.84
C ALA A 91 -11.35 1.39 -3.43
N GLY A 92 -10.11 0.94 -3.25
CA GLY A 92 -8.93 1.49 -3.92
C GLY A 92 -8.76 0.90 -5.32
N ARG A 93 -8.76 -0.44 -5.41
CA ARG A 93 -8.60 -1.16 -6.70
C ARG A 93 -9.82 -1.09 -7.60
N LYS A 94 -11.00 -0.89 -7.03
CA LYS A 94 -12.27 -0.78 -7.75
C LYS A 94 -13.04 0.45 -7.32
N TYR A 95 -13.65 1.15 -8.29
CA TYR A 95 -14.57 2.23 -7.97
C TYR A 95 -15.93 1.67 -7.50
N PHE A 96 -16.41 2.20 -6.39
CA PHE A 96 -17.78 2.01 -5.91
C PHE A 96 -18.48 3.36 -5.88
N SER A 97 -19.64 3.45 -6.50
CA SER A 97 -20.46 4.66 -6.43
C SER A 97 -21.00 4.88 -5.00
N PRO A 98 -21.39 6.11 -4.64
CA PRO A 98 -22.03 6.38 -3.35
C PRO A 98 -23.24 5.46 -3.07
N ASP A 99 -24.04 5.17 -4.09
CA ASP A 99 -25.23 4.32 -3.93
C ASP A 99 -24.86 2.87 -3.67
N GLN A 100 -23.83 2.33 -4.35
CA GLN A 100 -23.31 0.97 -4.08
C GLN A 100 -22.76 0.86 -2.66
N LEU A 101 -22.05 1.90 -2.18
CA LEU A 101 -21.54 1.92 -0.80
C LEU A 101 -22.67 2.02 0.23
N LYS A 102 -23.75 2.76 -0.03
CA LYS A 102 -24.94 2.79 0.82
C LYS A 102 -25.64 1.44 0.87
N GLU A 103 -25.75 0.73 -0.26
CA GLU A 103 -26.27 -0.65 -0.26
C GLU A 103 -25.41 -1.60 0.59
N ILE A 104 -24.09 -1.46 0.56
CA ILE A 104 -23.17 -2.26 1.38
C ILE A 104 -23.40 -1.93 2.86
N ILE A 105 -23.57 -0.66 3.22
CA ILE A 105 -23.88 -0.23 4.60
C ILE A 105 -25.21 -0.84 5.05
N ASP A 106 -26.25 -0.82 4.24
CA ASP A 106 -27.55 -1.42 4.57
C ASP A 106 -27.43 -2.93 4.79
N LYS A 107 -26.66 -3.64 3.93
CA LYS A 107 -26.37 -5.06 4.10
C LYS A 107 -25.55 -5.32 5.37
N ALA A 108 -24.53 -4.52 5.64
CA ALA A 108 -23.74 -4.62 6.86
C ALA A 108 -24.64 -4.51 8.10
N LYS A 109 -25.52 -3.53 8.12
CA LYS A 109 -26.51 -3.37 9.21
C LYS A 109 -27.43 -4.57 9.31
N HIS A 110 -27.97 -5.04 8.19
CA HIS A 110 -28.89 -6.19 8.17
C HIS A 110 -28.26 -7.46 8.76
N TYR A 111 -26.96 -7.70 8.47
CA TYR A 111 -26.23 -8.87 8.95
C TYR A 111 -25.53 -8.66 10.30
N GLY A 112 -25.80 -7.56 10.99
CA GLY A 112 -25.31 -7.32 12.35
C GLY A 112 -23.82 -6.96 12.44
N TYR A 113 -23.25 -6.41 11.36
CA TYR A 113 -21.94 -5.75 11.41
C TYR A 113 -22.06 -4.42 12.15
N THR A 114 -20.97 -3.98 12.75
CA THR A 114 -20.88 -2.70 13.44
C THR A 114 -20.17 -1.65 12.62
N ASP A 115 -19.34 -2.06 11.66
CA ASP A 115 -18.46 -1.16 10.93
C ASP A 115 -18.26 -1.60 9.48
N LEU A 116 -18.09 -0.60 8.62
CA LEU A 116 -17.53 -0.73 7.27
C LEU A 116 -16.09 -0.24 7.27
N HIS A 117 -15.14 -1.15 7.08
CA HIS A 117 -13.74 -0.85 6.81
C HIS A 117 -13.57 -0.60 5.31
N LEU A 118 -13.32 0.65 4.93
CA LEU A 118 -13.33 1.12 3.54
C LEU A 118 -11.92 1.55 3.13
N LEU A 119 -11.28 0.77 2.27
CA LEU A 119 -9.97 1.08 1.73
C LEU A 119 -10.14 2.02 0.53
N VAL A 120 -9.96 3.32 0.73
CA VAL A 120 -10.09 4.34 -0.33
C VAL A 120 -8.75 4.67 -0.99
N GLY A 121 -7.65 4.37 -0.31
CA GLY A 121 -6.28 4.44 -0.82
C GLY A 121 -5.62 3.06 -0.63
N ASN A 122 -5.72 2.20 -1.65
CA ASN A 122 -5.11 0.87 -1.70
C ASN A 122 -4.79 0.56 -3.16
N ASP A 123 -3.54 0.69 -3.55
CA ASP A 123 -3.03 0.76 -4.92
C ASP A 123 -3.61 1.97 -5.69
N GLY A 124 -4.91 2.02 -5.96
CA GLY A 124 -5.59 3.22 -6.47
C GLY A 124 -5.97 4.20 -5.35
N MET A 125 -6.14 5.46 -5.71
CA MET A 125 -6.62 6.50 -4.79
C MET A 125 -7.99 6.98 -5.22
N ARG A 126 -9.04 6.57 -4.49
CA ARG A 126 -10.43 6.73 -4.93
C ARG A 126 -11.28 7.64 -4.03
N PHE A 127 -10.61 8.52 -3.32
CA PHE A 127 -11.25 9.59 -2.57
C PHE A 127 -10.39 10.85 -2.66
N MET A 128 -10.98 11.97 -3.09
CA MET A 128 -10.31 13.25 -3.21
C MET A 128 -10.97 14.30 -2.32
N LEU A 129 -10.14 15.01 -1.57
CA LEU A 129 -10.55 16.17 -0.81
C LEU A 129 -10.72 17.38 -1.74
N ASP A 130 -11.53 18.36 -1.33
CA ASP A 130 -11.72 19.60 -2.11
C ASP A 130 -10.40 20.37 -2.22
N ASP A 131 -9.58 20.40 -1.17
CA ASP A 131 -8.23 20.92 -1.21
C ASP A 131 -7.19 19.79 -1.03
N MET A 132 -6.49 19.47 -2.10
CA MET A 132 -5.38 18.50 -2.11
C MET A 132 -4.00 19.18 -2.12
N THR A 133 -3.90 20.48 -1.77
CA THR A 133 -2.61 21.16 -1.69
C THR A 133 -1.67 20.44 -0.70
N ILE A 134 -0.46 20.11 -1.14
CA ILE A 134 0.57 19.49 -0.30
C ILE A 134 1.77 20.41 -0.20
N LYS A 135 2.27 20.60 1.01
CA LYS A 135 3.45 21.42 1.30
C LYS A 135 4.53 20.58 1.95
N VAL A 136 5.67 20.47 1.32
CA VAL A 136 6.81 19.67 1.77
C VAL A 136 8.10 20.43 1.55
N ASN A 137 8.91 20.61 2.59
CA ASN A 137 10.26 21.17 2.50
C ASN A 137 10.33 22.52 1.74
N GLY A 138 9.34 23.39 1.97
CA GLY A 138 9.25 24.71 1.31
C GLY A 138 8.69 24.67 -0.13
N LYS A 139 8.44 23.49 -0.70
CA LYS A 139 7.77 23.31 -1.99
C LYS A 139 6.27 23.14 -1.78
N THR A 140 5.47 23.76 -2.64
CA THR A 140 4.01 23.62 -2.65
C THR A 140 3.60 22.90 -3.94
N TYR A 141 2.86 21.82 -3.79
CA TYR A 141 2.17 21.12 -4.87
C TYR A 141 0.72 21.60 -4.87
N ALA A 142 0.29 22.23 -5.96
CA ALA A 142 -1.06 22.81 -6.05
C ALA A 142 -2.14 21.71 -6.05
N SER A 143 -3.29 22.04 -5.45
CA SER A 143 -4.41 21.11 -5.31
C SER A 143 -4.81 20.42 -6.62
N ASP A 144 -4.99 21.20 -7.69
CA ASP A 144 -5.44 20.68 -8.98
C ASP A 144 -4.39 19.78 -9.63
N ASP A 145 -3.09 20.08 -9.43
CA ASP A 145 -2.00 19.25 -9.93
C ASP A 145 -1.95 17.91 -9.17
N VAL A 146 -2.11 17.94 -7.85
CA VAL A 146 -2.15 16.73 -7.01
C VAL A 146 -3.35 15.86 -7.37
N LYS A 147 -4.54 16.45 -7.50
CA LYS A 147 -5.76 15.73 -7.91
C LYS A 147 -5.56 15.04 -9.25
N ARG A 148 -5.15 15.80 -10.26
CA ARG A 148 -4.90 15.27 -11.62
C ARG A 148 -3.88 14.13 -11.61
N ALA A 149 -2.76 14.30 -10.90
CA ALA A 149 -1.72 13.30 -10.83
C ALA A 149 -2.20 12.00 -10.15
N LEU A 150 -3.00 12.09 -9.08
CA LEU A 150 -3.59 10.94 -8.40
C LEU A 150 -4.66 10.25 -9.26
N GLU A 151 -5.48 11.00 -10.01
CA GLU A 151 -6.43 10.47 -10.98
C GLU A 151 -5.71 9.69 -12.09
N ASN A 152 -4.67 10.29 -12.67
CA ASN A 152 -3.82 9.65 -13.68
C ASN A 152 -3.18 8.38 -13.15
N GLY A 153 -2.65 8.42 -11.92
CA GLY A 153 -2.06 7.24 -11.28
C GLY A 153 -3.07 6.14 -11.02
N THR A 154 -4.28 6.49 -10.59
CA THR A 154 -5.37 5.52 -10.42
C THR A 154 -5.78 4.91 -11.76
N ASP A 155 -5.93 5.71 -12.80
CA ASP A 155 -6.31 5.24 -14.13
C ASP A 155 -5.21 4.43 -14.82
N ALA A 156 -3.95 4.70 -14.51
CA ALA A 156 -2.82 3.95 -15.08
C ALA A 156 -2.82 2.46 -14.69
N TYR A 157 -3.31 2.13 -13.50
CA TYR A 157 -3.29 0.77 -12.96
C TYR A 157 -4.69 0.16 -12.78
N TYR A 158 -5.69 0.98 -12.46
CA TYR A 158 -7.01 0.53 -12.01
C TYR A 158 -8.16 1.32 -12.66
N LYS A 159 -8.05 1.65 -13.95
CA LYS A 159 -9.09 2.37 -14.66
C LYS A 159 -10.45 1.67 -14.54
N ASP A 160 -11.48 2.41 -14.11
CA ASP A 160 -12.83 1.89 -13.94
C ASP A 160 -13.80 2.70 -14.81
N PRO A 161 -14.62 2.05 -15.66
CA PRO A 161 -15.57 2.77 -16.52
C PRO A 161 -16.69 3.47 -15.75
N ASN A 162 -16.92 3.12 -14.48
CA ASN A 162 -18.00 3.65 -13.67
C ASN A 162 -17.61 4.91 -12.88
N GLY A 163 -16.32 5.23 -12.81
CA GLY A 163 -15.81 6.41 -12.12
C GLY A 163 -14.37 6.27 -11.65
N ASN A 164 -13.78 7.38 -11.23
CA ASN A 164 -12.41 7.40 -10.72
C ASN A 164 -12.37 7.47 -9.20
N HIS A 165 -13.04 8.45 -8.58
CA HIS A 165 -12.98 8.68 -7.12
C HIS A 165 -14.30 9.25 -6.58
N LEU A 166 -14.44 9.19 -5.25
CA LEU A 166 -15.46 9.90 -4.50
C LEU A 166 -14.99 11.33 -4.22
N THR A 167 -15.90 12.29 -4.30
CA THR A 167 -15.66 13.68 -3.86
C THR A 167 -15.76 13.78 -2.34
N GLU A 168 -15.27 14.88 -1.78
CA GLU A 168 -15.36 15.17 -0.34
C GLU A 168 -16.82 15.24 0.12
N SER A 169 -17.71 15.86 -0.66
CA SER A 169 -19.15 15.91 -0.37
C SER A 169 -19.77 14.51 -0.36
N GLN A 170 -19.48 13.68 -1.36
CA GLN A 170 -19.98 12.30 -1.43
C GLN A 170 -19.52 11.43 -0.24
N MET A 171 -18.27 11.60 0.19
CA MET A 171 -17.74 10.91 1.35
C MET A 171 -18.40 11.40 2.65
N THR A 172 -18.63 12.71 2.78
CA THR A 172 -19.32 13.29 3.93
C THR A 172 -20.76 12.76 4.03
N ASP A 173 -21.48 12.69 2.92
CA ASP A 173 -22.82 12.12 2.86
C ASP A 173 -22.84 10.63 3.22
N LEU A 174 -21.85 9.88 2.75
CA LEU A 174 -21.69 8.45 3.06
C LEU A 174 -21.44 8.22 4.56
N ILE A 175 -20.58 9.03 5.18
CA ILE A 175 -20.30 8.98 6.62
C ILE A 175 -21.58 9.26 7.43
N ASN A 176 -22.33 10.29 7.07
CA ASN A 176 -23.58 10.61 7.72
C ASN A 176 -24.60 9.48 7.56
N TYR A 177 -24.75 8.93 6.35
CA TYR A 177 -25.61 7.79 6.08
C TYR A 177 -25.25 6.56 6.94
N ALA A 178 -23.96 6.22 7.01
CA ALA A 178 -23.49 5.11 7.85
C ALA A 178 -23.82 5.36 9.33
N LYS A 179 -23.57 6.57 9.81
CA LYS A 179 -23.86 6.97 11.19
C LYS A 179 -25.36 6.84 11.52
N ASP A 180 -26.24 7.27 10.62
CA ASP A 180 -27.70 7.17 10.81
C ASP A 180 -28.17 5.71 10.85
N LYS A 181 -27.45 4.79 10.18
CA LYS A 181 -27.69 3.34 10.25
C LYS A 181 -27.01 2.69 11.48
N GLY A 182 -26.24 3.43 12.25
CA GLY A 182 -25.46 2.91 13.37
C GLY A 182 -24.29 2.03 12.92
N ILE A 183 -23.73 2.29 11.73
CA ILE A 183 -22.51 1.67 11.17
C ILE A 183 -21.36 2.67 11.26
N GLY A 184 -20.25 2.27 11.92
CA GLY A 184 -19.01 3.04 11.88
C GLY A 184 -18.34 2.92 10.52
N LEU A 185 -17.71 4.00 10.04
CA LEU A 185 -16.88 3.94 8.84
C LEU A 185 -15.42 4.05 9.28
N ILE A 186 -14.60 3.07 8.90
CA ILE A 186 -13.16 3.02 9.16
C ILE A 186 -12.43 3.18 7.84
N PRO A 187 -11.92 4.38 7.52
CA PRO A 187 -11.22 4.61 6.26
C PRO A 187 -9.78 4.10 6.33
N THR A 188 -9.26 3.67 5.17
CA THR A 188 -7.83 3.32 5.00
C THR A 188 -7.24 4.09 3.83
N VAL A 189 -6.08 4.70 4.06
CA VAL A 189 -5.13 5.12 3.04
C VAL A 189 -3.82 4.40 3.32
N ASN A 190 -3.49 3.43 2.46
CA ASN A 190 -2.39 2.51 2.69
C ASN A 190 -1.03 3.14 2.41
N SER A 191 -0.05 2.82 3.25
CA SER A 191 1.37 3.15 3.12
C SER A 191 2.19 2.27 4.09
N PRO A 192 3.48 2.05 3.89
CA PRO A 192 4.34 2.47 2.78
C PRO A 192 4.22 1.59 1.52
N GLY A 193 3.43 0.51 1.57
CA GLY A 193 3.03 -0.33 0.45
C GLY A 193 1.68 0.07 -0.15
N HIS A 194 1.26 -0.60 -1.22
CA HIS A 194 -0.02 -0.38 -1.91
C HIS A 194 -0.26 1.09 -2.34
N MET A 195 0.81 1.75 -2.79
CA MET A 195 0.81 3.18 -3.14
C MET A 195 0.93 3.44 -4.65
N ASP A 196 0.56 2.50 -5.52
CA ASP A 196 0.76 2.57 -6.98
C ASP A 196 0.34 3.93 -7.57
N ALA A 197 -0.89 4.37 -7.29
CA ALA A 197 -1.40 5.66 -7.77
C ALA A 197 -0.66 6.86 -7.16
N ILE A 198 -0.31 6.78 -5.89
CA ILE A 198 0.39 7.86 -5.17
C ILE A 198 1.83 7.99 -5.69
N LEU A 199 2.53 6.87 -5.91
CA LEU A 199 3.89 6.88 -6.45
C LEU A 199 3.93 7.35 -7.91
N HIS A 200 2.92 6.98 -8.70
CA HIS A 200 2.76 7.53 -10.05
C HIS A 200 2.57 9.06 -9.99
N ALA A 201 1.69 9.53 -9.12
CA ALA A 201 1.45 10.95 -8.91
C ALA A 201 2.71 11.69 -8.46
N MET A 202 3.51 11.13 -7.56
CA MET A 202 4.77 11.72 -7.13
C MET A 202 5.73 11.93 -8.31
N LYS A 203 5.85 10.96 -9.23
CA LYS A 203 6.67 11.07 -10.44
C LYS A 203 6.16 12.19 -11.35
N GLU A 204 4.84 12.25 -11.57
CA GLU A 204 4.21 13.29 -12.39
C GLU A 204 4.41 14.69 -11.79
N LEU A 205 4.38 14.80 -10.46
CA LEU A 205 4.65 16.04 -9.71
C LEU A 205 6.15 16.39 -9.63
N GLY A 206 7.03 15.57 -10.22
CA GLY A 206 8.47 15.82 -10.31
C GLY A 206 9.29 15.34 -9.13
N ILE A 207 8.73 14.52 -8.23
CA ILE A 207 9.50 13.83 -7.19
C ILE A 207 10.30 12.71 -7.85
N GLN A 208 11.62 12.78 -7.70
CA GLN A 208 12.53 11.85 -8.37
C GLN A 208 12.64 10.54 -7.60
N LYS A 209 12.52 9.41 -8.30
CA LYS A 209 12.73 8.05 -7.76
C LYS A 209 11.98 7.79 -6.45
N PRO A 210 10.66 8.00 -6.39
CA PRO A 210 9.90 7.82 -5.15
C PRO A 210 9.70 6.34 -4.78
N ASN A 211 9.88 5.44 -5.75
CA ASN A 211 9.64 4.01 -5.58
C ASN A 211 10.87 3.31 -5.00
N PHE A 212 10.63 2.40 -4.06
CA PHE A 212 11.64 1.50 -3.54
C PHE A 212 12.29 0.66 -4.66
N ASN A 213 13.61 0.56 -4.62
CA ASN A 213 14.37 -0.24 -5.57
C ASN A 213 15.16 -1.32 -4.84
N TYR A 214 15.03 -2.57 -5.27
CA TYR A 214 15.70 -3.71 -4.68
C TYR A 214 16.45 -4.50 -5.75
N PHE A 215 17.78 -4.48 -5.71
CA PHE A 215 18.64 -5.10 -6.71
C PHE A 215 18.31 -4.72 -8.16
N GLY A 216 18.03 -3.44 -8.39
CA GLY A 216 17.70 -2.92 -9.73
C GLY A 216 16.23 -3.15 -10.16
N LYS A 217 15.41 -3.78 -9.34
CA LYS A 217 13.97 -3.92 -9.57
C LYS A 217 13.21 -2.86 -8.78
N GLU A 218 12.55 -1.97 -9.49
CA GLU A 218 11.70 -0.94 -8.90
C GLU A 218 10.35 -1.56 -8.49
N SER A 219 9.94 -1.33 -7.25
CA SER A 219 8.60 -1.67 -6.78
C SER A 219 7.57 -0.72 -7.41
N ALA A 220 6.49 -1.24 -7.98
CA ALA A 220 5.41 -0.40 -8.47
C ALA A 220 4.61 0.26 -7.34
N ARG A 221 4.58 -0.33 -6.15
CA ARG A 221 3.64 -0.02 -5.08
C ARG A 221 4.24 0.43 -3.76
N THR A 222 5.57 0.42 -3.61
CA THR A 222 6.21 0.72 -2.33
C THR A 222 7.07 1.97 -2.42
N VAL A 223 6.86 2.91 -1.50
CA VAL A 223 7.67 4.12 -1.40
C VAL A 223 9.08 3.80 -0.91
N ASP A 224 10.08 4.47 -1.46
CA ASP A 224 11.44 4.39 -0.95
C ASP A 224 11.57 5.20 0.35
N LEU A 225 11.78 4.51 1.46
CA LEU A 225 11.89 5.12 2.79
C LEU A 225 13.18 5.96 2.96
N ASP A 226 14.17 5.76 2.10
CA ASP A 226 15.38 6.59 2.06
C ASP A 226 15.18 7.89 1.25
N ASN A 227 14.12 7.97 0.46
CA ASN A 227 13.74 9.17 -0.28
C ASN A 227 12.95 10.14 0.59
N LYS A 228 13.65 11.10 1.19
CA LYS A 228 13.06 12.06 2.13
C LYS A 228 11.89 12.85 1.54
N GLU A 229 11.96 13.27 0.25
CA GLU A 229 10.87 14.04 -0.38
C GLU A 229 9.63 13.17 -0.55
N ALA A 230 9.78 11.91 -0.98
CA ALA A 230 8.67 10.98 -1.13
C ALA A 230 8.03 10.61 0.22
N VAL A 231 8.85 10.40 1.26
CA VAL A 231 8.37 10.12 2.62
C VAL A 231 7.59 11.32 3.19
N GLU A 232 8.12 12.53 3.08
CA GLU A 232 7.43 13.72 3.58
C GLU A 232 6.16 14.04 2.78
N PHE A 233 6.15 13.79 1.45
CA PHE A 233 4.93 13.88 0.65
C PHE A 233 3.87 12.87 1.13
N THR A 234 4.27 11.62 1.36
CA THR A 234 3.38 10.57 1.88
C THR A 234 2.78 10.96 3.22
N LYS A 235 3.60 11.43 4.16
CA LYS A 235 3.14 11.90 5.48
C LYS A 235 2.14 13.05 5.35
N ALA A 236 2.47 14.08 4.55
CA ALA A 236 1.59 15.23 4.36
C ALA A 236 0.25 14.84 3.70
N LEU A 237 0.25 13.88 2.78
CA LEU A 237 -0.96 13.33 2.19
C LEU A 237 -1.81 12.59 3.22
N ILE A 238 -1.20 11.70 4.01
CA ILE A 238 -1.90 10.95 5.07
C ILE A 238 -2.44 11.89 6.13
N ASP A 239 -1.69 12.90 6.55
CA ASP A 239 -2.12 13.89 7.53
C ASP A 239 -3.36 14.66 7.06
N LYS A 240 -3.46 14.99 5.75
CA LYS A 240 -4.68 15.60 5.19
C LYS A 240 -5.90 14.71 5.36
N TYR A 241 -5.78 13.43 5.01
CA TYR A 241 -6.89 12.49 5.16
C TYR A 241 -7.23 12.23 6.63
N ALA A 242 -6.22 12.06 7.48
CA ALA A 242 -6.43 11.91 8.92
C ALA A 242 -7.14 13.13 9.52
N ALA A 243 -6.76 14.34 9.11
CA ALA A 243 -7.42 15.59 9.53
C ALA A 243 -8.89 15.66 9.05
N TYR A 244 -9.18 15.25 7.81
CA TYR A 244 -10.54 15.19 7.29
C TYR A 244 -11.41 14.22 8.08
N PHE A 245 -10.90 13.01 8.39
CA PHE A 245 -11.66 12.00 9.12
C PHE A 245 -11.71 12.23 10.64
N ALA A 246 -10.89 13.14 11.18
CA ALA A 246 -10.93 13.48 12.60
C ALA A 246 -12.31 13.95 13.05
N GLY A 247 -12.87 13.30 14.09
CA GLY A 247 -14.23 13.55 14.57
C GLY A 247 -15.36 12.96 13.70
N LYS A 248 -15.03 12.42 12.51
CA LYS A 248 -15.98 11.72 11.63
C LYS A 248 -15.84 10.20 11.74
N SER A 249 -14.64 9.71 12.01
CA SER A 249 -14.35 8.31 12.28
C SER A 249 -13.54 8.17 13.56
N ASP A 250 -13.80 7.10 14.34
CA ASP A 250 -13.04 6.78 15.55
C ASP A 250 -11.64 6.25 15.24
N ILE A 251 -11.46 5.68 14.06
CA ILE A 251 -10.25 4.99 13.64
C ILE A 251 -9.94 5.38 12.18
N PHE A 252 -8.71 5.82 11.95
CA PHE A 252 -8.11 5.97 10.65
C PHE A 252 -7.00 4.93 10.51
N ASN A 253 -7.04 4.10 9.46
CA ASN A 253 -6.08 3.03 9.23
C ASN A 253 -5.10 3.45 8.13
N ILE A 254 -3.80 3.24 8.37
CA ILE A 254 -2.72 3.53 7.43
C ILE A 254 -2.14 2.28 6.74
N GLY A 255 -2.77 1.11 6.96
CA GLY A 255 -2.37 -0.17 6.36
C GLY A 255 -1.14 -0.78 7.01
N LEU A 256 0.04 -0.57 6.44
CA LEU A 256 1.35 -1.11 6.82
C LEU A 256 1.58 -2.58 6.39
N ASP A 257 0.80 -3.08 5.47
CA ASP A 257 0.95 -4.43 4.92
C ASP A 257 1.81 -4.45 3.65
N GLU A 258 2.38 -5.61 3.36
CA GLU A 258 3.06 -5.98 2.11
C GLU A 258 4.15 -5.00 1.62
N TYR A 259 5.07 -4.61 2.51
CA TYR A 259 6.20 -3.77 2.10
C TYR A 259 7.08 -4.49 1.07
N ALA A 260 7.17 -3.92 -0.15
CA ALA A 260 8.05 -4.31 -1.25
C ALA A 260 7.94 -5.78 -1.70
N ASN A 261 6.77 -6.40 -1.59
CA ASN A 261 6.57 -7.79 -2.00
C ASN A 261 6.72 -8.04 -3.50
N ASP A 262 6.58 -7.01 -4.33
CA ASP A 262 6.70 -7.04 -5.78
C ASP A 262 8.14 -6.86 -6.30
N ALA A 263 9.07 -6.43 -5.44
CA ALA A 263 10.49 -6.32 -5.75
C ALA A 263 11.28 -7.47 -5.11
N THR A 264 11.92 -8.30 -5.93
CA THR A 264 12.62 -9.51 -5.48
C THR A 264 14.07 -9.54 -5.91
N ASP A 265 14.93 -10.20 -5.11
CA ASP A 265 16.32 -10.49 -5.45
C ASP A 265 16.46 -11.56 -6.56
N ALA A 266 17.69 -11.96 -6.86
CA ALA A 266 17.98 -13.00 -7.86
C ALA A 266 17.44 -14.38 -7.48
N LYS A 267 17.14 -14.63 -6.19
CA LYS A 267 16.55 -15.87 -5.69
C LYS A 267 15.01 -15.83 -5.69
N GLY A 268 14.42 -14.68 -6.09
CA GLY A 268 12.96 -14.46 -6.07
C GLY A 268 12.41 -14.07 -4.70
N TRP A 269 13.25 -13.66 -3.75
CA TRP A 269 12.85 -13.28 -2.41
C TRP A 269 12.67 -11.76 -2.32
N SER A 270 11.53 -11.34 -1.78
CA SER A 270 11.32 -9.93 -1.39
C SER A 270 12.19 -9.58 -0.17
N VAL A 271 12.35 -8.30 0.11
CA VAL A 271 13.18 -7.81 1.20
C VAL A 271 12.81 -8.44 2.55
N LEU A 272 11.53 -8.53 2.88
CA LEU A 272 11.08 -9.13 4.15
C LEU A 272 11.27 -10.65 4.18
N GLN A 273 11.12 -11.33 3.06
CA GLN A 273 11.38 -12.77 2.94
C GLN A 273 12.87 -13.05 3.10
N ALA A 274 13.73 -12.30 2.40
CA ALA A 274 15.17 -12.43 2.52
C ALA A 274 15.63 -12.19 3.96
N TYR A 275 15.12 -11.16 4.65
CA TYR A 275 15.39 -10.91 6.07
C TYR A 275 15.04 -12.10 6.96
N LYS A 276 13.92 -12.75 6.72
CA LYS A 276 13.49 -13.91 7.50
C LYS A 276 14.41 -15.11 7.33
N TRP A 277 14.90 -15.34 6.11
CA TRP A 277 15.65 -16.55 5.75
C TRP A 277 17.16 -16.37 5.74
N TYR A 278 17.65 -15.13 5.64
CA TYR A 278 19.06 -14.77 5.57
C TYR A 278 19.39 -13.63 6.55
N PRO A 279 19.10 -13.79 7.86
CA PRO A 279 19.32 -12.72 8.83
C PRO A 279 20.81 -12.36 9.01
N GLU A 280 21.72 -13.27 8.63
CA GLU A 280 23.17 -13.14 8.79
C GLU A 280 23.86 -12.45 7.60
N ASP A 281 23.17 -12.34 6.46
CA ASP A 281 23.76 -11.80 5.22
C ASP A 281 23.79 -10.26 5.16
N GLY A 282 23.53 -9.61 6.29
CA GLY A 282 23.56 -8.14 6.38
C GLY A 282 22.53 -7.50 5.48
N PHE A 283 21.32 -7.33 5.98
CA PHE A 283 20.36 -6.44 5.34
C PHE A 283 20.98 -5.05 5.29
N PRO A 284 20.85 -4.34 4.16
CA PRO A 284 21.08 -2.91 4.20
C PRO A 284 20.17 -2.34 5.29
N ASP A 285 20.75 -1.64 6.26
CA ASP A 285 20.04 -0.92 7.30
C ASP A 285 19.03 0.04 6.64
N LYS A 286 17.72 -0.30 6.68
CA LYS A 286 16.64 0.54 6.18
C LYS A 286 15.59 0.76 7.25
#